data_69cfaf8e1ad10253055ac77092cdc313
#
_entry.id   69cfaf8e1ad10253055ac77092cdc313
#
_cell.length_a   1.000
_cell.length_b   1.000
_cell.length_c   1.000
_cell.angle_alpha   90.00
_cell.angle_beta   90.00
_cell.angle_gamma   90.00
#
_symmetry.space_group_name_H-M   'P 1'
#
loop_
_entity.id
_entity.type
_entity.pdbx_description
1 polymer ?
#
loop_
_entity_poly.entity_id
_entity_poly.type
_entity_poly.pdbx_seq_one_letter_code
_entity_poly.pdbx_strand_id
1 'polypeptide(L)'
;IFTLINPLGILPIYLTLTESIERDKRTIINRKGILTAGIVLIIFSLIGHYIFSFYGITIHAFKIAGGILFFRIGISMIESKISRTKATPQEEKEAHTKDVFAYTPLGIPMLAGPGAITSAVILSGDTSNIQDKLTFILALFVALLFTYGIFQTAGRISKLLGIIGIRIMQRIMGLLL
;
A
#
# COMPACT_ATOMS: atom_id res chain seq x y z
N ILE A 1 -2.29 9.45 -4.35
CA ILE A 1 -2.10 8.66 -3.10
C ILE A 1 -2.83 7.33 -3.20
N PHE A 2 -4.13 7.27 -3.51
CA PHE A 2 -4.89 6.03 -3.62
C PHE A 2 -4.24 5.00 -4.58
N THR A 3 -3.82 5.45 -5.77
CA THR A 3 -3.12 4.63 -6.75
C THR A 3 -1.79 4.07 -6.19
N LEU A 4 -1.11 4.84 -5.37
CA LEU A 4 0.21 4.49 -4.81
C LEU A 4 0.10 3.47 -3.65
N ILE A 5 -0.93 3.58 -2.80
CA ILE A 5 -1.30 2.56 -1.81
C ILE A 5 -1.77 1.29 -2.54
N ASN A 6 -2.46 1.47 -3.67
CA ASN A 6 -2.86 0.42 -4.60
C ASN A 6 -3.65 -0.74 -3.95
N PRO A 7 -4.76 -0.46 -3.26
CA PRO A 7 -5.51 -1.49 -2.56
C PRO A 7 -6.12 -2.53 -3.51
N LEU A 8 -6.46 -2.14 -4.74
CA LEU A 8 -7.00 -3.06 -5.74
C LEU A 8 -5.94 -4.04 -6.26
N GLY A 9 -4.70 -3.59 -6.39
CA GLY A 9 -3.58 -4.46 -6.76
C GLY A 9 -3.17 -5.43 -5.64
N ILE A 10 -3.47 -5.09 -4.39
CA ILE A 10 -3.23 -5.94 -3.21
C ILE A 10 -4.37 -6.94 -3.00
N LEU A 11 -5.57 -6.65 -3.51
CA LEU A 11 -6.79 -7.40 -3.24
C LEU A 11 -6.66 -8.92 -3.46
N PRO A 12 -6.03 -9.44 -4.53
CA PRO A 12 -5.87 -10.88 -4.70
C PRO A 12 -5.07 -11.52 -3.57
N ILE A 13 -3.95 -10.91 -3.19
CA ILE A 13 -3.07 -11.40 -2.12
C ILE A 13 -3.82 -11.33 -0.78
N TYR A 14 -4.49 -10.23 -0.51
CA TYR A 14 -5.31 -10.04 0.69
C TYR A 14 -6.39 -11.12 0.81
N LEU A 15 -7.09 -11.45 -0.27
CA LEU A 15 -8.13 -12.49 -0.28
C LEU A 15 -7.54 -13.86 0.04
N THR A 16 -6.42 -14.23 -0.58
CA THR A 16 -5.73 -15.52 -0.31
C THR A 16 -5.30 -15.62 1.15
N LEU A 17 -4.67 -14.58 1.68
CA LEU A 17 -4.15 -14.58 3.05
C LEU A 17 -5.26 -14.51 4.12
N THR A 18 -6.45 -14.04 3.76
CA THR A 18 -7.57 -13.93 4.70
C THR A 18 -8.66 -14.98 4.48
N GLU A 19 -8.47 -15.94 3.58
CA GLU A 19 -9.47 -16.95 3.22
C GLU A 19 -9.93 -17.76 4.43
N SER A 20 -9.00 -18.20 5.28
CA SER A 20 -9.24 -19.00 6.49
C SER A 20 -9.63 -18.17 7.72
N ILE A 21 -9.72 -16.83 7.60
CA ILE A 21 -9.98 -15.94 8.73
C ILE A 21 -11.47 -15.61 8.83
N GLU A 22 -12.04 -15.79 10.03
CA GLU A 22 -13.40 -15.40 10.34
C GLU A 22 -13.66 -13.91 10.09
N ARG A 23 -14.87 -13.56 9.68
CA ARG A 23 -15.24 -12.20 9.25
C ARG A 23 -14.96 -11.13 10.31
N ASP A 24 -15.26 -11.41 11.57
CA ASP A 24 -15.05 -10.44 12.66
C ASP A 24 -13.57 -10.19 12.92
N LYS A 25 -12.76 -11.24 12.91
CA LYS A 25 -11.30 -11.14 13.03
C LYS A 25 -10.68 -10.42 11.85
N ARG A 26 -11.23 -10.64 10.64
CA ARG A 26 -10.80 -9.94 9.42
C ARG A 26 -11.00 -8.44 9.54
N THR A 27 -12.11 -7.99 10.14
CA THR A 27 -12.38 -6.57 10.38
C THR A 27 -11.34 -5.94 11.31
N ILE A 28 -10.95 -6.64 12.37
CA ILE A 28 -9.92 -6.19 13.30
C ILE A 28 -8.56 -6.09 12.59
N ILE A 29 -8.20 -7.09 11.81
CA ILE A 29 -6.98 -7.14 11.02
C ILE A 29 -6.92 -5.96 10.04
N ASN A 30 -8.01 -5.69 9.31
CA ASN A 30 -8.09 -4.58 8.39
C ASN A 30 -7.86 -3.25 9.08
N ARG A 31 -8.54 -3.03 10.21
CA ARG A 31 -8.38 -1.80 10.99
C ARG A 31 -6.95 -1.61 11.47
N LYS A 32 -6.34 -2.64 12.06
CA LYS A 32 -4.96 -2.61 12.54
C LYS A 32 -3.98 -2.36 11.38
N GLY A 33 -4.11 -3.10 10.26
CA GLY A 33 -3.22 -2.96 9.10
C GLY A 33 -3.27 -1.58 8.46
N ILE A 34 -4.48 -1.02 8.29
CA ILE A 34 -4.67 0.31 7.72
C ILE A 34 -4.16 1.40 8.66
N LEU A 35 -4.37 1.27 9.97
CA LEU A 35 -3.80 2.20 10.95
C LEU A 35 -2.27 2.16 10.93
N THR A 36 -1.68 0.97 10.88
CA THR A 36 -0.23 0.81 10.78
C THR A 36 0.32 1.48 9.52
N ALA A 37 -0.30 1.22 8.36
CA ALA A 37 0.09 1.86 7.12
C ALA A 37 -0.05 3.39 7.19
N GLY A 38 -1.14 3.89 7.75
CA GLY A 38 -1.38 5.32 7.94
C GLY A 38 -0.31 5.97 8.82
N ILE A 39 -0.01 5.37 9.97
CA ILE A 39 1.04 5.86 10.89
C ILE A 39 2.39 5.91 10.16
N VAL A 40 2.77 4.84 9.47
CA VAL A 40 4.04 4.79 8.74
C VAL A 40 4.11 5.86 7.66
N LEU A 41 3.07 5.99 6.84
CA LEU A 41 3.05 6.99 5.77
C LEU A 41 3.07 8.43 6.31
N ILE A 42 2.39 8.71 7.43
CA ILE A 42 2.44 10.00 8.10
C ILE A 42 3.85 10.26 8.65
N ILE A 43 4.45 9.30 9.34
CA ILE A 43 5.81 9.45 9.87
C ILE A 43 6.78 9.78 8.73
N PHE A 44 6.79 8.98 7.66
CA PHE A 44 7.68 9.24 6.53
C PHE A 44 7.36 10.54 5.79
N SER A 45 6.11 10.98 5.74
CA SER A 45 5.77 12.27 5.17
C SER A 45 6.31 13.45 5.99
N LEU A 46 6.39 13.31 7.31
CA LEU A 46 6.85 14.37 8.20
C LEU A 46 8.38 14.42 8.32
N ILE A 47 9.02 13.26 8.45
CA ILE A 47 10.46 13.18 8.73
C ILE A 47 11.31 12.80 7.52
N GLY A 48 10.70 12.37 6.41
CA GLY A 48 11.43 11.89 5.23
C GLY A 48 12.40 12.92 4.66
N HIS A 49 12.02 14.21 4.66
CA HIS A 49 12.91 15.28 4.22
C HIS A 49 14.17 15.40 5.10
N TYR A 50 14.01 15.27 6.42
CA TYR A 50 15.16 15.31 7.36
C TYR A 50 16.08 14.10 7.17
N ILE A 51 15.51 12.92 6.93
CA ILE A 51 16.27 11.71 6.63
C ILE A 51 17.11 11.94 5.37
N PHE A 52 16.53 12.50 4.31
CA PHE A 52 17.25 12.76 3.07
C PHE A 52 18.38 13.78 3.25
N SER A 53 18.10 14.85 3.98
CA SER A 53 19.11 15.86 4.29
C SER A 53 20.29 15.26 5.07
N PHE A 54 19.98 14.39 6.05
CA PHE A 54 20.99 13.71 6.86
C PHE A 54 21.92 12.79 6.03
N TYR A 55 21.33 12.04 5.08
CA TYR A 55 22.09 11.13 4.20
C TYR A 55 22.62 11.82 2.94
N GLY A 56 22.39 13.10 2.75
CA GLY A 56 22.79 13.81 1.52
C GLY A 56 22.04 13.35 0.27
N ILE A 57 20.85 12.75 0.41
CA ILE A 57 20.04 12.27 -0.70
C ILE A 57 19.20 13.43 -1.24
N THR A 58 19.35 13.73 -2.53
CA THR A 58 18.53 14.74 -3.17
C THR A 58 17.13 14.19 -3.50
N ILE A 59 16.12 15.05 -3.43
CA ILE A 59 14.73 14.70 -3.81
C ILE A 59 14.68 14.19 -5.25
N HIS A 60 15.51 14.73 -6.16
CA HIS A 60 15.56 14.30 -7.56
C HIS A 60 16.10 12.88 -7.71
N ALA A 61 17.18 12.53 -7.02
CA ALA A 61 17.70 11.17 -7.01
C ALA A 61 16.68 10.18 -6.46
N PHE A 62 15.94 10.59 -5.41
CA PHE A 62 14.90 9.76 -4.82
C PHE A 62 13.67 9.59 -5.73
N LYS A 63 13.27 10.65 -6.46
CA LYS A 63 12.22 10.57 -7.50
C LYS A 63 12.57 9.56 -8.60
N ILE A 64 13.85 9.54 -9.04
CA ILE A 64 14.32 8.57 -10.04
C ILE A 64 14.25 7.14 -9.49
N ALA A 65 14.80 6.91 -8.31
CA ALA A 65 14.75 5.59 -7.67
C ALA A 65 13.30 5.10 -7.43
N GLY A 66 12.44 6.00 -6.95
CA GLY A 66 11.01 5.75 -6.76
C GLY A 66 10.30 5.42 -8.06
N GLY A 67 10.58 6.17 -9.14
CA GLY A 67 10.03 5.90 -10.47
C GLY A 67 10.42 4.52 -11.00
N ILE A 68 11.67 4.09 -10.81
CA ILE A 68 12.14 2.75 -11.18
C ILE A 68 11.38 1.67 -10.37
N LEU A 69 11.15 1.89 -9.08
CA LEU A 69 10.37 0.98 -8.23
C LEU A 69 8.92 0.87 -8.72
N PHE A 70 8.27 2.00 -9.01
CA PHE A 70 6.90 2.02 -9.54
C PHE A 70 6.80 1.31 -10.88
N PHE A 71 7.72 1.60 -11.79
CA PHE A 71 7.80 0.94 -13.09
C PHE A 71 7.90 -0.60 -12.94
N ARG A 72 8.77 -1.07 -12.05
CA ARG A 72 8.93 -2.49 -11.76
C ARG A 72 7.67 -3.12 -11.15
N ILE A 73 7.02 -2.42 -10.24
CA ILE A 73 5.75 -2.86 -9.63
C ILE A 73 4.66 -2.91 -10.71
N GLY A 74 4.55 -1.88 -11.54
CA GLY A 74 3.59 -1.80 -12.64
C GLY A 74 3.74 -2.96 -13.61
N ILE A 75 4.96 -3.25 -14.07
CA ILE A 75 5.24 -4.42 -14.94
C ILE A 75 4.79 -5.73 -14.26
N SER A 76 5.16 -5.94 -12.99
CA SER A 76 4.77 -7.16 -12.26
C SER A 76 3.25 -7.32 -12.17
N MET A 77 2.52 -6.22 -12.06
CA MET A 77 1.06 -6.22 -12.02
C MET A 77 0.44 -6.51 -13.39
N ILE A 78 1.00 -5.95 -14.48
CA ILE A 78 0.57 -6.24 -15.85
C ILE A 78 0.78 -7.72 -16.18
N GLU A 79 1.91 -8.28 -15.77
CA GLU A 79 2.21 -9.71 -15.94
C GLU A 79 1.38 -10.62 -15.00
N SER A 80 0.57 -10.02 -14.12
CA SER A 80 -0.20 -10.74 -13.09
C SER A 80 0.66 -11.63 -12.20
N LYS A 81 1.95 -11.28 -12.01
CA LYS A 81 2.84 -11.94 -11.07
C LYS A 81 2.61 -11.37 -9.67
N ILE A 82 2.62 -12.24 -8.66
CA ILE A 82 2.64 -11.81 -7.26
C ILE A 82 3.94 -11.06 -7.03
N SER A 83 3.86 -9.75 -6.77
CA SER A 83 5.05 -8.94 -6.56
C SER A 83 5.71 -9.33 -5.24
N ARG A 84 6.88 -9.94 -5.30
CA ARG A 84 7.73 -10.25 -4.14
C ARG A 84 8.15 -9.00 -3.35
N THR A 85 7.94 -7.82 -3.92
CA THR A 85 8.21 -6.52 -3.25
C THR A 85 7.18 -6.21 -2.17
N LYS A 86 6.02 -6.92 -2.13
CA LYS A 86 4.92 -6.66 -1.19
C LYS A 86 4.79 -7.67 -0.05
N ALA A 87 5.32 -8.87 -0.21
CA ALA A 87 5.45 -9.87 0.86
C ALA A 87 6.47 -10.93 0.44
N THR A 88 7.29 -11.40 1.37
CA THR A 88 8.19 -12.52 1.15
C THR A 88 7.49 -13.83 1.49
N PRO A 89 7.92 -15.00 0.90
CA PRO A 89 7.35 -16.29 1.27
C PRO A 89 7.51 -16.65 2.75
N GLN A 90 8.45 -16.02 3.45
CA GLN A 90 8.66 -16.18 4.90
C GLN A 90 7.62 -15.37 5.68
N GLU A 91 7.36 -14.11 5.30
CA GLU A 91 6.31 -13.28 5.89
C GLU A 91 4.92 -13.90 5.68
N GLU A 92 4.68 -14.56 4.54
CA GLU A 92 3.46 -15.31 4.29
C GLU A 92 3.30 -16.51 5.23
N LYS A 93 4.41 -17.21 5.58
CA LYS A 93 4.39 -18.33 6.54
C LYS A 93 4.23 -17.88 7.99
N GLU A 94 4.85 -16.76 8.36
CA GLU A 94 4.74 -16.16 9.70
C GLU A 94 3.37 -15.51 9.95
N ALA A 95 2.67 -15.11 8.89
CA ALA A 95 1.31 -14.60 8.94
C ALA A 95 0.26 -15.59 9.49
N HIS A 96 0.64 -16.84 9.76
CA HIS A 96 -0.24 -17.81 10.42
C HIS A 96 -0.59 -17.46 11.87
N THR A 97 0.13 -16.55 12.52
CA THR A 97 -0.30 -15.94 13.79
C THR A 97 -1.16 -14.72 13.48
N LYS A 98 -2.48 -14.86 13.66
CA LYS A 98 -3.56 -13.95 13.26
C LYS A 98 -3.37 -12.48 13.62
N ASP A 99 -2.65 -12.17 14.69
CA ASP A 99 -2.40 -10.79 15.11
C ASP A 99 -1.21 -10.15 14.37
N VAL A 100 -0.21 -10.93 14.01
CA VAL A 100 0.99 -10.45 13.30
C VAL A 100 0.64 -10.06 11.86
N PHE A 101 -0.28 -10.78 11.22
CA PHE A 101 -0.71 -10.50 9.84
C PHE A 101 -1.22 -9.06 9.62
N ALA A 102 -1.86 -8.48 10.62
CA ALA A 102 -2.37 -7.10 10.52
C ALA A 102 -1.24 -6.07 10.34
N TYR A 103 -0.13 -6.27 11.04
CA TYR A 103 1.01 -5.35 10.99
C TYR A 103 1.96 -5.72 9.85
N THR A 104 2.27 -7.00 9.73
CA THR A 104 3.15 -7.59 8.72
C THR A 104 2.50 -8.87 8.18
N PRO A 105 2.24 -9.01 6.86
CA PRO A 105 2.63 -8.08 5.78
C PRO A 105 1.59 -7.01 5.40
N LEU A 106 0.36 -7.00 5.94
CA LEU A 106 -0.72 -6.14 5.45
C LEU A 106 -0.39 -4.64 5.60
N GLY A 107 -0.02 -4.19 6.81
CA GLY A 107 0.35 -2.79 7.05
C GLY A 107 1.65 -2.43 6.35
N ILE A 108 2.68 -3.22 6.59
CA ILE A 108 4.01 -3.11 6.00
C ILE A 108 4.44 -4.52 5.58
N PRO A 109 4.87 -4.74 4.31
CA PRO A 109 5.11 -3.78 3.23
C PRO A 109 3.94 -3.61 2.24
N MET A 110 2.77 -4.25 2.45
CA MET A 110 1.73 -4.27 1.40
C MET A 110 1.08 -2.91 1.16
N LEU A 111 0.53 -2.26 2.20
CA LEU A 111 -0.10 -0.94 2.10
C LEU A 111 0.92 0.19 2.17
N ALA A 112 1.78 0.20 3.19
CA ALA A 112 2.91 1.11 3.27
C ALA A 112 4.15 0.46 2.65
N GLY A 113 4.09 0.14 1.38
CA GLY A 113 5.21 -0.41 0.61
C GLY A 113 6.22 0.67 0.21
N PRO A 114 7.40 0.25 -0.31
CA PRO A 114 8.45 1.19 -0.73
C PRO A 114 7.94 2.28 -1.66
N GLY A 115 7.06 1.95 -2.61
CA GLY A 115 6.44 2.91 -3.50
C GLY A 115 5.58 3.93 -2.77
N ALA A 116 4.68 3.50 -1.88
CA ALA A 116 3.81 4.39 -1.12
C ALA A 116 4.62 5.32 -0.20
N ILE A 117 5.66 4.80 0.46
CA ILE A 117 6.58 5.58 1.30
C ILE A 117 7.33 6.61 0.44
N THR A 118 7.91 6.20 -0.67
CA THR A 118 8.60 7.10 -1.61
C THR A 118 7.69 8.27 -2.00
N SER A 119 6.46 7.97 -2.37
CA SER A 119 5.49 9.01 -2.76
C SER A 119 5.07 9.91 -1.61
N ALA A 120 4.89 9.34 -0.40
CA ALA A 120 4.58 10.13 0.78
C ALA A 120 5.67 11.16 1.05
N VAL A 121 6.93 10.77 0.96
CA VAL A 121 8.09 11.66 1.15
C VAL A 121 8.19 12.70 0.04
N ILE A 122 8.02 12.31 -1.23
CA ILE A 122 8.10 13.24 -2.37
C ILE A 122 6.98 14.28 -2.30
N LEU A 123 5.74 13.83 -2.12
CA LEU A 123 4.58 14.71 -2.11
C LEU A 123 4.55 15.66 -0.91
N SER A 124 5.11 15.25 0.23
CA SER A 124 5.20 16.13 1.41
C SER A 124 6.45 17.02 1.39
N GLY A 125 7.54 16.58 0.76
CA GLY A 125 8.80 17.32 0.68
C GLY A 125 8.75 18.52 -0.27
N ASP A 126 7.94 18.47 -1.31
CA ASP A 126 7.73 19.59 -2.26
C ASP A 126 6.83 20.70 -1.66
N THR A 127 6.25 20.49 -0.46
CA THR A 127 5.29 21.41 0.15
C THR A 127 5.92 22.26 1.24
N SER A 128 6.21 23.52 0.94
CA SER A 128 6.64 24.52 1.92
C SER A 128 5.47 25.16 2.69
N ASN A 129 4.24 24.99 2.19
CA ASN A 129 3.04 25.62 2.74
C ASN A 129 2.27 24.64 3.64
N ILE A 130 1.75 25.15 4.76
CA ILE A 130 0.94 24.37 5.71
C ILE A 130 -0.35 23.83 5.08
N GLN A 131 -0.94 24.57 4.14
CA GLN A 131 -2.15 24.16 3.44
C GLN A 131 -1.93 22.90 2.61
N ASP A 132 -0.80 22.80 1.93
CA ASP A 132 -0.46 21.64 1.10
C ASP A 132 -0.21 20.40 1.98
N LYS A 133 0.42 20.57 3.13
CA LYS A 133 0.59 19.48 4.11
C LYS A 133 -0.74 18.97 4.65
N LEU A 134 -1.66 19.88 4.99
CA LEU A 134 -3.00 19.52 5.44
C LEU A 134 -3.78 18.80 4.33
N THR A 135 -3.69 19.28 3.09
CA THR A 135 -4.31 18.65 1.92
C THR A 135 -3.76 17.25 1.70
N PHE A 136 -2.44 17.05 1.82
CA PHE A 136 -1.82 15.74 1.73
C PHE A 136 -2.35 14.79 2.80
N ILE A 137 -2.39 15.21 4.08
CA ILE A 137 -2.87 14.38 5.19
C ILE A 137 -4.35 14.02 4.99
N LEU A 138 -5.18 14.98 4.57
CA LEU A 138 -6.59 14.73 4.26
C LEU A 138 -6.74 13.73 3.11
N ALA A 139 -6.00 13.90 2.03
CA ALA A 139 -6.01 12.98 0.89
C ALA A 139 -5.54 11.57 1.28
N LEU A 140 -4.54 11.47 2.15
CA LEU A 140 -4.07 10.19 2.71
C LEU A 140 -5.17 9.52 3.55
N PHE A 141 -5.81 10.28 4.43
CA PHE A 141 -6.91 9.78 5.26
C PHE A 141 -8.07 9.26 4.40
N VAL A 142 -8.49 10.03 3.39
CA VAL A 142 -9.55 9.62 2.46
C VAL A 142 -9.15 8.35 1.71
N ALA A 143 -7.91 8.26 1.21
CA ALA A 143 -7.41 7.08 0.50
C ALA A 143 -7.39 5.83 1.40
N LEU A 144 -7.01 5.96 2.67
CA LEU A 144 -7.02 4.87 3.65
C LEU A 144 -8.46 4.46 4.00
N LEU A 145 -9.39 5.40 4.09
CA LEU A 145 -10.81 5.12 4.31
C LEU A 145 -11.42 4.31 3.15
N PHE A 146 -11.13 4.71 1.91
CA PHE A 146 -11.52 3.93 0.72
C PHE A 146 -10.89 2.54 0.72
N THR A 147 -9.62 2.44 1.07
CA THR A 147 -8.91 1.15 1.20
C THR A 147 -9.59 0.24 2.22
N TYR A 148 -10.01 0.80 3.36
CA TYR A 148 -10.77 0.08 4.37
C TYR A 148 -12.10 -0.46 3.80
N GLY A 149 -12.85 0.38 3.10
CA GLY A 149 -14.10 -0.01 2.44
C GLY A 149 -13.91 -1.16 1.43
N ILE A 150 -12.85 -1.07 0.60
CA ILE A 150 -12.50 -2.12 -0.37
C ILE A 150 -12.21 -3.44 0.34
N PHE A 151 -11.40 -3.44 1.40
CA PHE A 151 -11.06 -4.68 2.11
C PHE A 151 -12.23 -5.25 2.89
N GLN A 152 -13.12 -4.42 3.45
CA GLN A 152 -14.34 -4.89 4.10
C GLN A 152 -15.31 -5.54 3.11
N THR A 153 -15.31 -5.06 1.88
CA THR A 153 -16.16 -5.59 0.81
C THR A 153 -15.44 -6.57 -0.12
N ALA A 154 -14.18 -6.90 0.16
CA ALA A 154 -13.31 -7.73 -0.68
C ALA A 154 -13.96 -9.06 -1.13
N GLY A 155 -14.63 -9.77 -0.21
CA GLY A 155 -15.32 -11.00 -0.54
C GLY A 155 -16.50 -10.82 -1.51
N ARG A 156 -17.21 -9.68 -1.45
CA ARG A 156 -18.28 -9.34 -2.41
C ARG A 156 -17.69 -8.96 -3.76
N ILE A 157 -16.64 -8.16 -3.76
CA ILE A 157 -15.92 -7.75 -4.96
C ILE A 157 -15.39 -8.99 -5.69
N SER A 158 -14.79 -9.92 -4.95
CA SER A 158 -14.29 -11.18 -5.51
C SER A 158 -15.38 -12.04 -6.15
N LYS A 159 -16.55 -12.15 -5.48
CA LYS A 159 -17.69 -12.90 -6.03
C LYS A 159 -18.27 -12.24 -7.27
N LEU A 160 -18.32 -10.90 -7.32
CA LEU A 160 -18.89 -10.14 -8.44
C LEU A 160 -17.98 -10.17 -9.67
N LEU A 161 -16.69 -9.95 -9.48
CA LEU A 161 -15.73 -9.82 -10.56
C LEU A 161 -15.13 -11.16 -11.01
N GLY A 162 -15.13 -12.16 -10.14
CA GLY A 162 -14.42 -13.41 -10.35
C GLY A 162 -12.90 -13.22 -10.47
N ILE A 163 -12.20 -14.32 -10.71
CA ILE A 163 -10.72 -14.32 -10.84
C ILE A 163 -10.26 -13.47 -12.03
N ILE A 164 -11.01 -13.53 -13.14
CA ILE A 164 -10.66 -12.80 -14.37
C ILE A 164 -10.80 -11.30 -14.16
N GLY A 165 -11.91 -10.84 -13.56
CA GLY A 165 -12.13 -9.41 -13.30
C GLY A 165 -11.09 -8.83 -12.35
N ILE A 166 -10.70 -9.56 -11.30
CA ILE A 166 -9.65 -9.14 -10.38
C ILE A 166 -8.30 -9.00 -11.09
N ARG A 167 -7.94 -9.93 -11.99
CA ARG A 167 -6.72 -9.83 -12.80
C ARG A 167 -6.74 -8.64 -13.76
N ILE A 168 -7.89 -8.35 -14.37
CA ILE A 168 -8.03 -7.17 -15.23
C ILE A 168 -7.82 -5.90 -14.43
N MET A 169 -8.47 -5.77 -13.27
CA MET A 169 -8.28 -4.62 -12.37
C MET A 169 -6.81 -4.47 -11.96
N GLN A 170 -6.13 -5.55 -11.62
CA GLN A 170 -4.71 -5.55 -11.27
C GLN A 170 -3.85 -5.01 -12.43
N ARG A 171 -4.10 -5.44 -13.66
CA ARG A 171 -3.40 -4.95 -14.86
C ARG A 171 -3.64 -3.47 -15.12
N ILE A 172 -4.89 -3.02 -14.99
CA ILE A 172 -5.24 -1.60 -15.13
C ILE A 172 -4.50 -0.76 -14.07
N MET A 173 -4.47 -1.22 -12.81
CA MET A 173 -3.72 -0.52 -11.77
C MET A 173 -2.21 -0.51 -12.06
N GLY A 174 -1.67 -1.58 -12.65
CA GLY A 174 -0.27 -1.62 -13.07
C GLY A 174 0.07 -0.63 -14.19
N LEU A 175 -0.87 -0.35 -15.08
CA LEU A 175 -0.71 0.67 -16.14
C LEU A 175 -0.78 2.10 -15.59
N LEU A 176 -1.50 2.31 -14.47
CA LEU A 176 -1.65 3.62 -13.82
C LEU A 176 -0.48 3.98 -12.89
N LEU A 177 0.32 2.99 -12.51
CA LEU A 177 1.53 3.15 -11.69
C LEU A 177 2.74 3.53 -12.54
#